data_7e3fb177dc4df875d64c80042ebd1534
#
_entry.id   7e3fb177dc4df875d64c80042ebd1534
#
_cell.length_a   1.000
_cell.length_b   1.000
_cell.length_c   1.000
_cell.angle_alpha   90.00
_cell.angle_beta   90.00
_cell.angle_gamma   90.00
#
_symmetry.space_group_name_H-M   'P 1'
#
loop_
_entity.id
_entity.type
_entity.pdbx_description
1 polymer ?
#
loop_
_entity_poly.entity_id
_entity_poly.type
_entity_poly.pdbx_seq_one_letter_code
_entity_poly.pdbx_strand_id
1 'polypeptide(L)'
;MRKATLLFLAASSLLLAASHLLAQEVEVYRTTPDLKEALHRDARLHFSAATANHRSDVVVIDVDAQERFQSIDGFGASLTDSSAWLLQEQLSSVARQEVMHKLFDPQKGIAVSFLRQPLGASDLARNHYSYEDMPQGQRDTDLVHFSIQHDEAYILPVIREALQLNPAISVMVTPWSPPGWMKTHDSMIGGQLRDDAFAAYTAYLVKSVEAYQKAGVPVKYLSVQNEPLYETKNYPGTLMQASQQKKFIRYLGPAFEKAGLDTKILAYDHNWDHPEYPEEVLSDPEASRFVAGTAFHCYGGDVAAQNEVHTRFPEKGLWMTECSGGTWQKGNLLAVTAQLIIESMRNWAQSVALWGIALDEKHGPNTGGCDTCRGFVMIDRSVTPHQVTYTEDYYAVGHASRFVHTEATRIDSSDFGREGLETVAFQNKDGSIVLIVLNNMNKDEDFAIRWNGKIARATLSGGSLATYVWK
;
A
#
# COMPACT_ATOMS: atom_id res chain seq x y z
N MET A 1 65.47 4.22 66.76
CA MET A 1 64.04 4.23 66.46
C MET A 1 63.79 5.36 65.49
N ARG A 2 63.73 5.15 64.19
CA ARG A 2 63.45 6.16 63.17
C ARG A 2 62.24 5.70 62.43
N LYS A 3 61.12 6.51 62.46
CA LYS A 3 59.88 6.31 61.72
C LYS A 3 60.11 6.77 60.27
N ALA A 4 59.89 5.90 59.34
CA ALA A 4 59.85 6.23 57.90
C ALA A 4 58.37 6.51 57.52
N THR A 5 58.17 7.70 57.03
CA THR A 5 56.84 8.16 56.47
C THR A 5 56.84 7.86 54.98
N LEU A 6 55.97 6.98 54.52
CA LEU A 6 55.74 6.75 53.10
C LEU A 6 54.73 7.78 52.60
N LEU A 7 55.12 8.60 51.62
CA LEU A 7 54.21 9.42 50.80
C LEU A 7 53.68 8.55 49.67
N PHE A 8 52.35 8.41 49.62
CA PHE A 8 51.64 7.87 48.46
C PHE A 8 51.30 9.05 47.50
N LEU A 9 51.93 9.09 46.31
CA LEU A 9 51.50 9.93 45.21
C LEU A 9 50.38 9.19 44.46
N ALA A 10 49.19 9.73 44.57
CA ALA A 10 48.05 9.31 43.74
C ALA A 10 48.12 10.03 42.36
N ALA A 11 48.53 9.32 41.34
CA ALA A 11 48.46 9.80 39.96
C ALA A 11 47.01 9.61 39.46
N SER A 12 46.22 10.71 39.43
CA SER A 12 44.91 10.71 38.80
C SER A 12 45.06 10.76 37.30
N SER A 13 44.91 9.62 36.65
CA SER A 13 44.81 9.52 35.19
C SER A 13 43.45 10.01 34.75
N LEU A 14 43.32 11.22 34.28
CA LEU A 14 42.14 11.70 33.51
C LEU A 14 42.16 10.96 32.17
N LEU A 15 41.35 9.90 32.06
CA LEU A 15 40.92 9.36 30.79
C LEU A 15 39.94 10.36 30.17
N LEU A 16 40.42 11.23 29.30
CA LEU A 16 39.57 11.93 28.32
C LEU A 16 38.97 10.86 27.38
N ALA A 17 37.75 10.46 27.66
CA ALA A 17 36.94 9.77 26.68
C ALA A 17 36.66 10.75 25.54
N ALA A 18 37.50 10.74 24.51
CA ALA A 18 37.18 11.34 23.23
C ALA A 18 36.05 10.49 22.64
N SER A 19 34.81 10.86 22.94
CA SER A 19 33.65 10.43 22.15
C SER A 19 33.89 11.02 20.77
N HIS A 20 34.43 10.20 19.85
CA HIS A 20 34.31 10.47 18.43
C HIS A 20 32.81 10.53 18.18
N LEU A 21 32.27 11.74 18.05
CA LEU A 21 30.97 11.95 17.42
C LEU A 21 31.15 11.44 15.98
N LEU A 22 30.89 10.16 15.77
CA LEU A 22 30.74 9.64 14.42
C LEU A 22 29.67 10.50 13.77
N ALA A 23 30.01 11.16 12.68
CA ALA A 23 29.05 11.93 11.93
C ALA A 23 27.88 10.98 11.58
N GLN A 24 26.67 11.37 11.92
CA GLN A 24 25.48 10.57 11.64
C GLN A 24 25.37 10.39 10.12
N GLU A 25 25.42 9.16 9.67
CA GLU A 25 25.39 8.80 8.25
C GLU A 25 23.95 8.75 7.73
N VAL A 26 23.78 9.13 6.47
CA VAL A 26 22.55 9.03 5.72
C VAL A 26 22.78 8.07 4.55
N GLU A 27 22.07 6.96 4.51
CA GLU A 27 22.04 6.09 3.33
C GLU A 27 21.12 6.70 2.29
N VAL A 28 21.50 6.63 1.02
CA VAL A 28 20.79 7.22 -0.11
C VAL A 28 20.51 6.16 -1.14
N TYR A 29 19.25 6.08 -1.56
CA TYR A 29 18.78 5.21 -2.63
C TYR A 29 18.06 6.06 -3.67
N ARG A 30 18.39 5.90 -4.95
CA ARG A 30 17.88 6.73 -6.04
C ARG A 30 17.37 5.91 -7.21
N THR A 31 16.31 6.43 -7.85
CA THR A 31 15.82 5.92 -9.14
C THR A 31 15.69 7.10 -10.10
N THR A 32 16.23 6.93 -11.31
CA THR A 32 16.11 7.92 -12.40
C THR A 32 14.92 7.61 -13.30
N PRO A 33 14.34 8.62 -14.01
CA PRO A 33 13.17 8.40 -14.87
C PRO A 33 13.36 7.35 -15.97
N ASP A 34 14.60 7.17 -16.43
CA ASP A 34 14.97 6.19 -17.47
C ASP A 34 15.36 4.81 -16.91
N LEU A 35 15.20 4.61 -15.60
CA LEU A 35 15.53 3.41 -14.83
C LEU A 35 16.98 2.90 -15.00
N LYS A 36 17.92 3.72 -15.55
CA LYS A 36 19.33 3.33 -15.59
C LYS A 36 19.92 3.18 -14.19
N GLU A 37 19.43 3.97 -13.26
CA GLU A 37 19.67 3.82 -11.84
C GLU A 37 18.31 3.54 -11.19
N ALA A 38 18.16 2.35 -10.59
CA ALA A 38 16.89 1.84 -10.10
C ALA A 38 17.09 1.27 -8.69
N LEU A 39 16.60 1.99 -7.66
CA LEU A 39 16.92 1.77 -6.25
C LEU A 39 18.44 1.66 -6.04
N HIS A 40 19.20 2.43 -6.84
CA HIS A 40 20.65 2.49 -6.79
C HIS A 40 21.10 3.09 -5.46
N ARG A 41 22.04 2.41 -4.77
CA ARG A 41 22.61 2.94 -3.54
C ARG A 41 23.74 3.89 -3.88
N ASP A 42 23.52 5.17 -3.63
CA ASP A 42 24.50 6.23 -3.81
C ASP A 42 25.52 6.29 -2.65
N ALA A 43 26.51 7.19 -2.76
CA ALA A 43 27.41 7.48 -1.68
C ALA A 43 26.64 8.02 -0.46
N ARG A 44 27.08 7.61 0.74
CA ARG A 44 26.47 8.11 1.99
C ARG A 44 26.72 9.59 2.16
N LEU A 45 25.71 10.28 2.70
CA LEU A 45 25.87 11.65 3.17
C LEU A 45 26.17 11.65 4.68
N HIS A 46 26.64 12.78 5.17
CA HIS A 46 26.94 12.95 6.58
C HIS A 46 26.32 14.24 7.11
N PHE A 47 25.66 14.14 8.25
CA PHE A 47 25.20 15.30 8.97
C PHE A 47 26.39 16.06 9.59
N SER A 48 26.44 17.37 9.36
CA SER A 48 27.42 18.28 9.95
C SER A 48 26.71 19.41 10.69
N ALA A 49 27.40 20.09 11.60
CA ALA A 49 26.84 21.27 12.25
C ALA A 49 26.41 22.30 11.22
N ALA A 50 25.24 22.90 11.41
CA ALA A 50 24.80 24.00 10.59
C ALA A 50 25.70 25.22 10.84
N THR A 51 26.63 25.49 9.92
CA THR A 51 27.48 26.68 10.02
C THR A 51 26.74 27.91 9.48
N ALA A 52 26.98 29.07 10.08
CA ALA A 52 26.29 30.34 9.72
C ALA A 52 26.47 30.79 8.25
N ASN A 53 27.36 30.17 7.49
CA ASN A 53 27.59 30.43 6.05
C ASN A 53 26.66 29.58 5.16
N HIS A 54 25.34 29.59 5.41
CA HIS A 54 24.40 29.06 4.44
C HIS A 54 24.38 30.00 3.21
N ARG A 55 24.66 29.44 2.01
CA ARG A 55 24.17 30.06 0.79
C ARG A 55 22.67 30.23 0.95
N SER A 56 22.16 31.44 0.89
CA SER A 56 20.74 31.78 1.07
C SER A 56 19.83 31.23 -0.04
N ASP A 57 20.38 30.54 -1.01
CA ASP A 57 19.78 30.05 -2.25
C ASP A 57 19.59 28.54 -2.30
N VAL A 58 19.97 27.81 -1.23
CA VAL A 58 19.77 26.33 -1.18
C VAL A 58 18.45 26.02 -0.47
N VAL A 59 17.61 25.21 -1.11
CA VAL A 59 16.37 24.68 -0.53
C VAL A 59 16.69 23.85 0.70
N VAL A 60 15.96 24.06 1.80
CA VAL A 60 16.16 23.29 3.04
C VAL A 60 14.90 22.47 3.34
N ILE A 61 15.06 21.16 3.37
CA ILE A 61 14.03 20.22 3.82
C ILE A 61 14.22 20.03 5.33
N ASP A 62 13.31 20.59 6.10
CA ASP A 62 13.24 20.33 7.55
C ASP A 62 12.53 19.01 7.79
N VAL A 63 13.05 18.21 8.72
CA VAL A 63 12.40 16.98 9.20
C VAL A 63 12.25 17.08 10.71
N ASP A 64 11.00 16.92 11.22
CA ASP A 64 10.69 17.00 12.64
C ASP A 64 9.93 15.77 13.14
N ALA A 65 10.57 14.96 13.96
CA ALA A 65 9.95 13.77 14.56
C ALA A 65 9.09 14.07 15.80
N GLN A 66 9.02 15.32 16.25
CA GLN A 66 8.10 15.72 17.32
C GLN A 66 6.67 15.90 16.79
N GLU A 67 6.54 16.34 15.53
CA GLU A 67 5.25 16.44 14.85
C GLU A 67 4.89 15.08 14.23
N ARG A 68 3.90 14.41 14.82
CA ARG A 68 3.54 13.03 14.51
C ARG A 68 2.12 12.95 13.95
N PHE A 69 1.94 12.07 12.96
CA PHE A 69 0.67 11.88 12.26
C PHE A 69 0.23 10.41 12.31
N GLN A 70 -0.31 9.89 11.22
CA GLN A 70 -0.84 8.52 11.14
C GLN A 70 0.24 7.45 11.23
N SER A 71 -0.18 6.26 11.67
CA SER A 71 0.59 5.02 11.57
C SER A 71 0.45 4.42 10.17
N ILE A 72 1.50 3.78 9.68
CA ILE A 72 1.56 3.20 8.35
C ILE A 72 1.30 1.70 8.39
N ASP A 73 0.36 1.24 7.56
CA ASP A 73 0.06 -0.19 7.37
C ASP A 73 0.92 -0.84 6.29
N GLY A 74 1.32 -0.08 5.28
CA GLY A 74 2.23 -0.56 4.26
C GLY A 74 1.96 -0.05 2.85
N PHE A 75 2.77 -0.55 1.92
CA PHE A 75 2.73 -0.18 0.51
C PHE A 75 2.76 -1.44 -0.35
N GLY A 76 2.02 -1.42 -1.45
CA GLY A 76 1.99 -2.59 -2.32
C GLY A 76 1.02 -2.52 -3.47
N ALA A 77 0.38 -3.65 -3.78
CA ALA A 77 -0.52 -3.76 -4.91
C ALA A 77 -1.57 -4.87 -4.71
N SER A 78 -2.52 -4.94 -5.65
CA SER A 78 -3.50 -6.00 -5.69
C SER A 78 -2.92 -7.29 -6.27
N LEU A 79 -3.11 -8.40 -5.57
CA LEU A 79 -2.84 -9.74 -6.08
C LEU A 79 -4.13 -10.31 -6.66
N THR A 80 -4.40 -9.99 -7.93
CA THR A 80 -5.60 -10.45 -8.63
C THR A 80 -5.50 -11.93 -9.03
N ASP A 81 -6.62 -12.53 -9.45
CA ASP A 81 -6.65 -13.88 -10.04
C ASP A 81 -5.59 -14.02 -11.15
N SER A 82 -5.56 -13.07 -12.07
CA SER A 82 -4.62 -13.06 -13.18
C SER A 82 -3.17 -12.92 -12.73
N SER A 83 -2.90 -12.03 -11.76
CA SER A 83 -1.56 -11.87 -11.21
C SER A 83 -1.05 -13.15 -10.54
N ALA A 84 -1.89 -13.77 -9.72
CA ALA A 84 -1.53 -15.01 -9.04
C ALA A 84 -1.28 -16.16 -10.02
N TRP A 85 -2.15 -16.29 -11.04
CA TRP A 85 -1.97 -17.30 -12.09
C TRP A 85 -0.69 -17.08 -12.90
N LEU A 86 -0.37 -15.83 -13.27
CA LEU A 86 0.86 -15.51 -13.98
C LEU A 86 2.10 -15.90 -13.15
N LEU A 87 2.12 -15.56 -11.89
CA LEU A 87 3.23 -15.87 -10.99
C LEU A 87 3.36 -17.37 -10.73
N GLN A 88 2.24 -18.06 -10.48
CA GLN A 88 2.24 -19.47 -10.08
C GLN A 88 2.41 -20.43 -11.26
N GLU A 89 1.72 -20.17 -12.39
CA GLU A 89 1.54 -21.15 -13.46
C GLU A 89 2.31 -20.81 -14.74
N GLN A 90 2.73 -19.53 -14.92
CA GLN A 90 3.35 -19.11 -16.18
C GLN A 90 4.86 -18.92 -16.07
N LEU A 91 5.41 -18.82 -14.89
CA LEU A 91 6.85 -18.73 -14.67
C LEU A 91 7.47 -20.09 -14.37
N SER A 92 8.69 -20.31 -14.85
CA SER A 92 9.50 -21.42 -14.35
C SER A 92 9.72 -21.27 -12.84
N SER A 93 9.98 -22.37 -12.13
CA SER A 93 10.23 -22.34 -10.67
C SER A 93 11.35 -21.37 -10.30
N VAL A 94 12.39 -21.26 -11.11
CA VAL A 94 13.52 -20.34 -10.87
C VAL A 94 13.09 -18.89 -11.07
N ALA A 95 12.44 -18.56 -12.19
CA ALA A 95 11.97 -17.20 -12.46
C ALA A 95 10.90 -16.76 -11.43
N ARG A 96 9.99 -17.68 -11.06
CA ARG A 96 8.99 -17.43 -10.03
C ARG A 96 9.66 -17.09 -8.68
N GLN A 97 10.60 -17.91 -8.23
CA GLN A 97 11.32 -17.67 -6.98
C GLN A 97 12.02 -16.31 -6.99
N GLU A 98 12.66 -15.94 -8.10
CA GLU A 98 13.31 -14.63 -8.24
C GLU A 98 12.28 -13.50 -8.12
N VAL A 99 11.15 -13.57 -8.84
CA VAL A 99 10.10 -12.55 -8.79
C VAL A 99 9.50 -12.44 -7.39
N MET A 100 9.21 -13.55 -6.72
CA MET A 100 8.67 -13.55 -5.35
C MET A 100 9.64 -12.88 -4.38
N HIS A 101 10.93 -13.19 -4.45
CA HIS A 101 11.95 -12.51 -3.64
C HIS A 101 12.05 -11.01 -3.97
N LYS A 102 12.01 -10.63 -5.26
CA LYS A 102 12.05 -9.22 -5.66
C LYS A 102 10.85 -8.43 -5.14
N LEU A 103 9.68 -9.03 -5.11
CA LEU A 103 8.46 -8.38 -4.60
C LEU A 103 8.43 -8.30 -3.07
N PHE A 104 8.70 -9.41 -2.38
CA PHE A 104 8.31 -9.55 -0.97
C PHE A 104 9.47 -9.61 0.02
N ASP A 105 10.67 -10.08 -0.38
CA ASP A 105 11.79 -10.26 0.56
C ASP A 105 12.32 -8.88 1.02
N PRO A 106 12.33 -8.57 2.34
CA PRO A 106 12.80 -7.29 2.86
C PRO A 106 14.29 -6.99 2.61
N GLN A 107 15.09 -8.01 2.34
CA GLN A 107 16.53 -7.85 2.11
C GLN A 107 16.89 -7.82 0.62
N LYS A 108 16.19 -8.62 -0.20
CA LYS A 108 16.52 -8.83 -1.61
C LYS A 108 15.60 -8.09 -2.57
N GLY A 109 14.44 -7.66 -2.10
CA GLY A 109 13.38 -7.05 -2.90
C GLY A 109 12.94 -5.68 -2.40
N ILE A 110 11.73 -5.32 -2.82
CA ILE A 110 11.09 -4.06 -2.42
C ILE A 110 10.23 -4.19 -1.15
N ALA A 111 10.15 -5.38 -0.55
CA ALA A 111 9.42 -5.62 0.71
C ALA A 111 7.95 -5.17 0.67
N VAL A 112 7.20 -5.50 -0.38
CA VAL A 112 5.75 -5.23 -0.41
C VAL A 112 5.14 -5.64 0.93
N SER A 113 4.42 -4.71 1.57
CA SER A 113 3.88 -4.87 2.92
C SER A 113 2.36 -4.71 3.00
N PHE A 114 1.69 -4.40 1.88
CA PHE A 114 0.24 -4.34 1.77
C PHE A 114 -0.23 -5.08 0.52
N LEU A 115 -1.10 -6.07 0.68
CA LEU A 115 -1.72 -6.81 -0.41
C LEU A 115 -3.24 -6.61 -0.37
N ARG A 116 -3.82 -6.23 -1.53
CA ARG A 116 -5.25 -6.19 -1.75
C ARG A 116 -5.67 -7.39 -2.59
N GLN A 117 -6.56 -8.23 -2.08
CA GLN A 117 -7.03 -9.46 -2.71
C GLN A 117 -8.51 -9.37 -3.03
N PRO A 118 -8.92 -9.48 -4.31
CA PRO A 118 -10.33 -9.65 -4.65
C PRO A 118 -10.92 -10.92 -4.02
N LEU A 119 -12.13 -10.84 -3.45
CA LEU A 119 -12.92 -12.01 -3.05
C LEU A 119 -13.80 -12.43 -4.22
N GLY A 120 -13.43 -13.52 -4.88
CA GLY A 120 -13.97 -13.89 -6.17
C GLY A 120 -13.36 -13.09 -7.32
N ALA A 121 -14.00 -13.12 -8.49
CA ALA A 121 -13.48 -12.47 -9.68
C ALA A 121 -13.58 -10.95 -9.63
N SER A 122 -12.52 -10.27 -10.12
CA SER A 122 -12.48 -8.87 -10.51
C SER A 122 -12.46 -8.75 -12.05
N ASP A 123 -12.20 -7.54 -12.57
CA ASP A 123 -11.88 -7.32 -13.98
C ASP A 123 -10.58 -8.01 -14.42
N LEU A 124 -9.55 -8.03 -13.55
CA LEU A 124 -8.30 -8.78 -13.75
C LEU A 124 -8.43 -10.22 -13.25
N ALA A 125 -9.40 -10.93 -13.77
CA ALA A 125 -9.59 -12.35 -13.58
C ALA A 125 -9.63 -13.08 -14.93
N ARG A 126 -9.33 -14.38 -14.93
CA ARG A 126 -9.40 -15.22 -16.15
C ARG A 126 -10.82 -15.63 -16.49
N ASN A 127 -11.68 -15.70 -15.48
CA ASN A 127 -13.11 -16.03 -15.60
C ASN A 127 -13.91 -15.32 -14.52
N HIS A 128 -15.21 -15.18 -14.72
CA HIS A 128 -16.11 -14.75 -13.66
C HIS A 128 -16.37 -15.92 -12.73
N TYR A 129 -16.22 -15.72 -11.43
CA TYR A 129 -16.54 -16.69 -10.38
C TYR A 129 -16.81 -16.00 -9.04
N SER A 130 -17.62 -16.63 -8.23
CA SER A 130 -17.73 -16.35 -6.80
C SER A 130 -17.45 -17.63 -6.01
N TYR A 131 -17.51 -17.58 -4.70
CA TYR A 131 -17.38 -18.80 -3.88
C TYR A 131 -18.71 -19.53 -3.68
N GLU A 132 -19.79 -19.04 -4.30
CA GLU A 132 -21.15 -19.59 -4.16
C GLU A 132 -21.96 -19.38 -5.45
N ASP A 133 -21.44 -19.86 -6.58
CA ASP A 133 -22.13 -19.73 -7.86
C ASP A 133 -23.28 -20.73 -7.97
N MET A 134 -24.47 -20.23 -8.32
CA MET A 134 -25.66 -21.03 -8.52
C MET A 134 -26.14 -20.94 -9.98
N PRO A 135 -26.79 -22.01 -10.50
CA PRO A 135 -27.49 -21.91 -11.77
C PRO A 135 -28.54 -20.78 -11.75
N GLN A 136 -28.72 -20.12 -12.89
CA GLN A 136 -29.68 -19.00 -13.01
C GLN A 136 -31.06 -19.35 -12.42
N GLY A 137 -31.60 -18.48 -11.60
CA GLY A 137 -32.89 -18.63 -10.93
C GLY A 137 -32.83 -19.52 -9.67
N GLN A 138 -31.71 -20.17 -9.38
CA GLN A 138 -31.54 -20.94 -8.14
C GLN A 138 -30.87 -20.11 -7.05
N ARG A 139 -31.09 -20.47 -5.79
CA ARG A 139 -30.54 -19.77 -4.63
C ARG A 139 -30.07 -20.80 -3.59
N ASP A 140 -28.96 -20.52 -2.93
CA ASP A 140 -28.47 -21.30 -1.79
C ASP A 140 -28.29 -20.39 -0.57
N THR A 141 -29.37 -20.13 0.16
CA THR A 141 -29.36 -19.24 1.33
C THR A 141 -28.54 -19.79 2.50
N ASP A 142 -28.36 -21.12 2.55
CA ASP A 142 -27.59 -21.81 3.60
C ASP A 142 -26.11 -21.96 3.23
N LEU A 143 -25.73 -21.55 2.02
CA LEU A 143 -24.35 -21.59 1.48
C LEU A 143 -23.74 -23.00 1.57
N VAL A 144 -24.51 -24.00 1.15
CA VAL A 144 -24.11 -25.45 1.19
C VAL A 144 -23.01 -25.70 0.15
N HIS A 145 -23.05 -24.94 -0.98
CA HIS A 145 -22.10 -25.09 -2.08
C HIS A 145 -20.89 -24.15 -1.96
N PHE A 146 -20.79 -23.38 -0.86
CA PHE A 146 -19.68 -22.45 -0.65
C PHE A 146 -18.31 -23.13 -0.73
N SER A 147 -17.44 -22.63 -1.60
CA SER A 147 -16.09 -23.18 -1.80
C SER A 147 -15.10 -22.13 -2.29
N ILE A 148 -13.93 -22.05 -1.64
CA ILE A 148 -12.79 -21.25 -2.09
C ILE A 148 -11.79 -22.05 -2.95
N GLN A 149 -12.20 -23.21 -3.47
CA GLN A 149 -11.32 -24.13 -4.21
C GLN A 149 -10.63 -23.46 -5.38
N HIS A 150 -11.26 -22.46 -6.02
CA HIS A 150 -10.62 -21.67 -7.08
C HIS A 150 -9.34 -21.00 -6.58
N ASP A 151 -9.42 -20.35 -5.42
CA ASP A 151 -8.30 -19.61 -4.86
C ASP A 151 -7.20 -20.54 -4.29
N GLU A 152 -7.60 -21.73 -3.84
CA GLU A 152 -6.65 -22.74 -3.36
C GLU A 152 -5.69 -23.24 -4.47
N ALA A 153 -6.08 -23.11 -5.73
CA ALA A 153 -5.28 -23.60 -6.85
C ALA A 153 -3.97 -22.81 -7.03
N TYR A 154 -4.02 -21.47 -6.94
CA TYR A 154 -2.85 -20.62 -7.17
C TYR A 154 -2.84 -19.31 -6.36
N ILE A 155 -3.97 -18.72 -6.01
CA ILE A 155 -4.01 -17.44 -5.27
C ILE A 155 -3.45 -17.62 -3.84
N LEU A 156 -4.04 -18.52 -3.06
CA LEU A 156 -3.59 -18.78 -1.69
C LEU A 156 -2.15 -19.29 -1.59
N PRO A 157 -1.66 -20.17 -2.49
CA PRO A 157 -0.23 -20.51 -2.54
C PRO A 157 0.69 -19.31 -2.68
N VAL A 158 0.39 -18.35 -3.58
CA VAL A 158 1.21 -17.14 -3.77
C VAL A 158 1.14 -16.24 -2.54
N ILE A 159 -0.04 -16.02 -1.94
CA ILE A 159 -0.16 -15.19 -0.73
C ILE A 159 0.61 -15.81 0.43
N ARG A 160 0.51 -17.12 0.65
CA ARG A 160 1.25 -17.82 1.72
C ARG A 160 2.76 -17.71 1.55
N GLU A 161 3.26 -17.83 0.31
CA GLU A 161 4.68 -17.65 0.05
C GLU A 161 5.11 -16.19 0.29
N ALA A 162 4.29 -15.22 -0.13
CA ALA A 162 4.53 -13.80 0.18
C ALA A 162 4.63 -13.55 1.69
N LEU A 163 3.70 -14.11 2.48
CA LEU A 163 3.69 -14.03 3.95
C LEU A 163 4.87 -14.74 4.60
N GLN A 164 5.38 -15.84 4.00
CA GLN A 164 6.61 -16.50 4.48
C GLN A 164 7.84 -15.64 4.23
N LEU A 165 7.91 -14.94 3.09
CA LEU A 165 9.01 -14.02 2.76
C LEU A 165 8.95 -12.73 3.57
N ASN A 166 7.75 -12.20 3.79
CA ASN A 166 7.51 -10.99 4.57
C ASN A 166 6.29 -11.15 5.51
N PRO A 167 6.50 -11.57 6.75
CA PRO A 167 5.40 -11.72 7.73
C PRO A 167 4.71 -10.40 8.12
N ALA A 168 5.28 -9.24 7.75
CA ALA A 168 4.70 -7.93 8.04
C ALA A 168 3.61 -7.50 7.04
N ILE A 169 3.29 -8.33 6.04
CA ILE A 169 2.27 -8.02 5.05
C ILE A 169 0.88 -7.94 5.71
N SER A 170 0.22 -6.80 5.52
CA SER A 170 -1.21 -6.63 5.79
C SER A 170 -2.02 -7.09 4.57
N VAL A 171 -2.94 -8.04 4.76
CA VAL A 171 -3.84 -8.51 3.70
C VAL A 171 -5.21 -7.84 3.85
N MET A 172 -5.64 -7.14 2.81
CA MET A 172 -6.98 -6.61 2.63
C MET A 172 -7.73 -7.45 1.60
N VAL A 173 -9.00 -7.74 1.85
CA VAL A 173 -9.86 -8.41 0.88
C VAL A 173 -11.03 -7.52 0.47
N THR A 174 -11.48 -7.65 -0.79
CA THR A 174 -12.53 -6.82 -1.36
C THR A 174 -13.35 -7.59 -2.40
N PRO A 175 -14.68 -7.70 -2.26
CA PRO A 175 -15.54 -8.25 -3.30
C PRO A 175 -15.84 -7.19 -4.39
N TRP A 176 -15.79 -7.60 -5.66
CA TRP A 176 -16.35 -6.83 -6.79
C TRP A 176 -17.85 -7.02 -6.92
N SER A 177 -18.31 -8.20 -6.57
CA SER A 177 -19.73 -8.56 -6.60
C SER A 177 -20.04 -9.64 -5.58
N PRO A 178 -21.21 -9.59 -4.94
CA PRO A 178 -21.83 -10.77 -4.37
C PRO A 178 -22.03 -11.87 -5.43
N PRO A 179 -22.25 -13.14 -5.05
CA PRO A 179 -22.78 -14.15 -5.96
C PRO A 179 -24.02 -13.64 -6.73
N GLY A 180 -24.11 -13.97 -8.02
CA GLY A 180 -25.15 -13.42 -8.91
C GLY A 180 -26.58 -13.56 -8.39
N TRP A 181 -26.90 -14.71 -7.80
CA TRP A 181 -28.22 -15.00 -7.26
C TRP A 181 -28.65 -14.12 -6.06
N MET A 182 -27.68 -13.44 -5.40
CA MET A 182 -27.96 -12.47 -4.33
C MET A 182 -28.33 -11.07 -4.89
N LYS A 183 -28.20 -10.85 -6.19
CA LYS A 183 -28.37 -9.55 -6.84
C LYS A 183 -29.67 -9.42 -7.61
N THR A 184 -30.02 -8.17 -7.92
CA THR A 184 -31.27 -7.85 -8.62
C THR A 184 -31.36 -8.41 -10.03
N HIS A 185 -30.21 -8.61 -10.71
CA HIS A 185 -30.14 -9.10 -12.09
C HIS A 185 -29.78 -10.58 -12.19
N ASP A 186 -29.68 -11.29 -11.06
CA ASP A 186 -29.20 -12.70 -11.01
C ASP A 186 -27.88 -12.86 -11.81
N SER A 187 -26.98 -11.90 -11.65
CA SER A 187 -25.71 -11.78 -12.37
C SER A 187 -24.68 -11.09 -11.49
N MET A 188 -23.41 -11.51 -11.58
CA MET A 188 -22.30 -10.79 -10.96
C MET A 188 -22.03 -9.42 -11.63
N ILE A 189 -22.46 -9.22 -12.87
CA ILE A 189 -22.26 -7.98 -13.64
C ILE A 189 -23.38 -7.00 -13.35
N GLY A 190 -23.04 -5.77 -12.93
CA GLY A 190 -24.00 -4.69 -12.65
C GLY A 190 -25.04 -5.03 -11.59
N GLY A 191 -26.11 -4.26 -11.49
CA GLY A 191 -27.21 -4.43 -10.54
C GLY A 191 -26.81 -4.17 -9.08
N GLN A 192 -27.70 -4.50 -8.15
CA GLN A 192 -27.57 -4.20 -6.73
C GLN A 192 -27.74 -5.45 -5.88
N LEU A 193 -27.13 -5.48 -4.69
CA LEU A 193 -27.43 -6.49 -3.67
C LEU A 193 -28.89 -6.34 -3.22
N ARG A 194 -29.64 -7.44 -3.23
CA ARG A 194 -31.03 -7.41 -2.75
C ARG A 194 -31.09 -7.36 -1.23
N ASP A 195 -32.04 -6.63 -0.68
CA ASP A 195 -32.24 -6.50 0.76
C ASP A 195 -32.55 -7.85 1.44
N ASP A 196 -33.30 -8.75 0.74
CA ASP A 196 -33.60 -10.10 1.23
C ASP A 196 -32.38 -11.05 1.21
N ALA A 197 -31.29 -10.64 0.57
CA ALA A 197 -30.02 -11.40 0.53
C ALA A 197 -28.98 -10.92 1.58
N PHE A 198 -29.26 -9.87 2.37
CA PHE A 198 -28.28 -9.33 3.33
C PHE A 198 -27.76 -10.37 4.32
N ALA A 199 -28.66 -11.21 4.84
CA ALA A 199 -28.26 -12.28 5.80
C ALA A 199 -27.35 -13.32 5.13
N ALA A 200 -27.69 -13.77 3.91
CA ALA A 200 -26.89 -14.73 3.16
C ALA A 200 -25.52 -14.12 2.75
N TYR A 201 -25.49 -12.86 2.29
CA TYR A 201 -24.25 -12.20 1.93
C TYR A 201 -23.36 -11.93 3.15
N THR A 202 -23.94 -11.60 4.30
CA THR A 202 -23.20 -11.51 5.57
C THR A 202 -22.54 -12.85 5.90
N ALA A 203 -23.28 -13.96 5.85
CA ALA A 203 -22.74 -15.29 6.09
C ALA A 203 -21.65 -15.68 5.06
N TYR A 204 -21.82 -15.28 3.80
CA TYR A 204 -20.85 -15.49 2.74
C TYR A 204 -19.51 -14.77 3.04
N LEU A 205 -19.54 -13.50 3.47
CA LEU A 205 -18.32 -12.77 3.82
C LEU A 205 -17.64 -13.32 5.07
N VAL A 206 -18.42 -13.72 6.10
CA VAL A 206 -17.88 -14.41 7.28
C VAL A 206 -17.17 -15.69 6.87
N LYS A 207 -17.83 -16.57 6.11
CA LYS A 207 -17.25 -17.83 5.61
C LYS A 207 -15.99 -17.58 4.77
N SER A 208 -15.98 -16.53 3.95
CA SER A 208 -14.83 -16.18 3.11
C SER A 208 -13.59 -15.82 3.95
N VAL A 209 -13.78 -14.97 4.96
CA VAL A 209 -12.69 -14.59 5.88
C VAL A 209 -12.20 -15.78 6.69
N GLU A 210 -13.12 -16.58 7.26
CA GLU A 210 -12.78 -17.81 8.01
C GLU A 210 -12.00 -18.80 7.13
N ALA A 211 -12.41 -18.98 5.87
CA ALA A 211 -11.75 -19.89 4.94
C ALA A 211 -10.31 -19.43 4.60
N TYR A 212 -10.11 -18.14 4.37
CA TYR A 212 -8.77 -17.56 4.18
C TYR A 212 -7.89 -17.73 5.42
N GLN A 213 -8.41 -17.42 6.61
CA GLN A 213 -7.67 -17.62 7.87
C GLN A 213 -7.32 -19.09 8.09
N LYS A 214 -8.26 -20.01 7.82
CA LYS A 214 -8.01 -21.45 7.90
C LYS A 214 -6.95 -21.91 6.89
N ALA A 215 -6.88 -21.26 5.71
CA ALA A 215 -5.85 -21.50 4.71
C ALA A 215 -4.49 -20.87 5.05
N GLY A 216 -4.34 -20.22 6.22
CA GLY A 216 -3.09 -19.59 6.67
C GLY A 216 -2.89 -18.16 6.14
N VAL A 217 -3.96 -17.50 5.70
CA VAL A 217 -3.92 -16.09 5.24
C VAL A 217 -4.73 -15.24 6.22
N PRO A 218 -4.07 -14.52 7.15
CA PRO A 218 -4.75 -13.62 8.06
C PRO A 218 -5.30 -12.40 7.30
N VAL A 219 -6.62 -12.20 7.35
CA VAL A 219 -7.30 -11.06 6.72
C VAL A 219 -7.37 -9.92 7.73
N LYS A 220 -6.61 -8.85 7.50
CA LYS A 220 -6.60 -7.67 8.39
C LYS A 220 -7.75 -6.71 8.09
N TYR A 221 -8.06 -6.51 6.80
CA TYR A 221 -9.10 -5.59 6.35
C TYR A 221 -10.06 -6.25 5.37
N LEU A 222 -11.32 -5.83 5.42
CA LEU A 222 -12.34 -6.15 4.43
C LEU A 222 -13.04 -4.85 4.01
N SER A 223 -12.97 -4.50 2.74
CA SER A 223 -13.86 -3.49 2.14
C SER A 223 -15.20 -4.16 1.81
N VAL A 224 -16.29 -3.43 2.02
CA VAL A 224 -17.64 -3.98 1.82
C VAL A 224 -17.94 -4.23 0.35
N GLN A 225 -17.46 -3.35 -0.54
CA GLN A 225 -17.72 -3.38 -1.98
C GLN A 225 -16.67 -2.57 -2.72
N ASN A 226 -16.04 -3.14 -3.75
CA ASN A 226 -15.22 -2.37 -4.69
C ASN A 226 -16.10 -1.42 -5.52
N GLU A 227 -15.69 -0.16 -5.63
CA GLU A 227 -16.30 0.88 -6.48
C GLU A 227 -17.82 0.90 -6.46
N PRO A 228 -18.45 1.14 -5.29
CA PRO A 228 -19.89 0.98 -5.10
C PRO A 228 -20.76 1.95 -5.95
N LEU A 229 -20.17 2.98 -6.54
CA LEU A 229 -20.88 3.92 -7.41
C LEU A 229 -20.69 3.64 -8.91
N TYR A 230 -19.93 2.59 -9.26
CA TYR A 230 -19.66 2.23 -10.65
C TYR A 230 -20.41 0.96 -11.07
N GLU A 231 -21.33 1.10 -12.02
CA GLU A 231 -22.03 -0.05 -12.58
C GLU A 231 -21.26 -0.64 -13.77
N THR A 232 -20.67 -1.79 -13.53
CA THR A 232 -19.91 -2.52 -14.57
C THR A 232 -20.82 -3.09 -15.64
N LYS A 233 -20.27 -3.28 -16.87
CA LYS A 233 -21.00 -3.86 -18.00
C LYS A 233 -20.45 -5.20 -18.48
N ASN A 234 -19.18 -5.46 -18.22
CA ASN A 234 -18.47 -6.60 -18.81
C ASN A 234 -17.79 -7.50 -17.77
N TYR A 235 -17.65 -7.04 -16.52
CA TYR A 235 -16.96 -7.76 -15.45
C TYR A 235 -17.76 -7.62 -14.13
N PRO A 236 -17.45 -8.42 -13.11
CA PRO A 236 -18.16 -8.35 -11.83
C PRO A 236 -18.14 -6.94 -11.24
N GLY A 237 -19.27 -6.50 -10.73
CA GLY A 237 -19.44 -5.20 -10.08
C GLY A 237 -20.83 -5.01 -9.55
N THR A 238 -21.02 -4.15 -8.56
CA THR A 238 -22.28 -3.98 -7.84
C THR A 238 -22.48 -2.53 -7.43
N LEU A 239 -23.60 -1.93 -7.84
CA LEU A 239 -24.00 -0.63 -7.29
C LEU A 239 -24.45 -0.81 -5.84
N MET A 240 -23.89 0.01 -4.96
CA MET A 240 -24.25 0.05 -3.55
C MET A 240 -24.21 1.52 -3.07
N GLN A 241 -25.35 2.13 -2.85
CA GLN A 241 -25.41 3.49 -2.32
C GLN A 241 -24.94 3.53 -0.85
N ALA A 242 -24.49 4.70 -0.38
CA ALA A 242 -24.03 4.86 1.01
C ALA A 242 -25.10 4.41 2.03
N SER A 243 -26.37 4.73 1.77
CA SER A 243 -27.51 4.28 2.57
C SER A 243 -27.67 2.76 2.63
N GLN A 244 -27.34 2.04 1.55
CA GLN A 244 -27.35 0.59 1.51
C GLN A 244 -26.11 0.02 2.20
N GLN A 245 -24.92 0.62 1.99
CA GLN A 245 -23.69 0.16 2.61
C GLN A 245 -23.76 0.26 4.15
N LYS A 246 -24.19 1.41 4.70
CA LYS A 246 -24.36 1.56 6.15
C LYS A 246 -25.40 0.58 6.72
N LYS A 247 -26.51 0.34 5.99
CA LYS A 247 -27.49 -0.66 6.39
C LYS A 247 -26.91 -2.05 6.40
N PHE A 248 -26.11 -2.43 5.40
CA PHE A 248 -25.45 -3.73 5.31
C PHE A 248 -24.38 -3.91 6.40
N ILE A 249 -23.60 -2.88 6.72
CA ILE A 249 -22.60 -2.92 7.80
C ILE A 249 -23.23 -3.24 9.16
N ARG A 250 -24.47 -2.82 9.42
CA ARG A 250 -25.22 -3.18 10.65
C ARG A 250 -25.54 -4.68 10.75
N TYR A 251 -25.50 -5.43 9.64
CA TYR A 251 -25.55 -6.90 9.61
C TYR A 251 -24.16 -7.49 9.74
N LEU A 252 -23.19 -6.97 8.99
CA LEU A 252 -21.83 -7.54 8.88
C LEU A 252 -21.04 -7.37 10.18
N GLY A 253 -21.07 -6.18 10.79
CA GLY A 253 -20.29 -5.89 12.00
C GLY A 253 -20.60 -6.83 13.16
N PRO A 254 -21.88 -6.99 13.58
CA PRO A 254 -22.23 -7.94 14.62
C PRO A 254 -21.92 -9.41 14.25
N ALA A 255 -21.96 -9.74 12.96
CA ALA A 255 -21.63 -11.10 12.53
C ALA A 255 -20.12 -11.39 12.65
N PHE A 256 -19.26 -10.41 12.34
CA PHE A 256 -17.81 -10.51 12.56
C PHE A 256 -17.48 -10.63 14.05
N GLU A 257 -18.09 -9.81 14.91
CA GLU A 257 -17.93 -9.92 16.37
C GLU A 257 -18.36 -11.30 16.88
N LYS A 258 -19.52 -11.80 16.42
CA LYS A 258 -20.04 -13.13 16.82
C LYS A 258 -19.14 -14.27 16.35
N ALA A 259 -18.51 -14.14 15.16
CA ALA A 259 -17.56 -15.11 14.62
C ALA A 259 -16.17 -15.01 15.27
N GLY A 260 -15.91 -13.98 16.10
CA GLY A 260 -14.60 -13.74 16.70
C GLY A 260 -13.54 -13.31 15.68
N LEU A 261 -13.94 -12.62 14.60
CA LEU A 261 -13.05 -12.14 13.56
C LEU A 261 -12.48 -10.75 13.93
N ASP A 262 -11.15 -10.64 13.95
CA ASP A 262 -10.45 -9.38 14.18
C ASP A 262 -10.34 -8.51 12.91
N THR A 263 -10.86 -8.98 11.80
CA THR A 263 -10.88 -8.29 10.50
C THR A 263 -11.61 -6.96 10.60
N LYS A 264 -10.94 -5.87 10.18
CA LYS A 264 -11.48 -4.51 10.22
C LYS A 264 -12.28 -4.21 8.95
N ILE A 265 -13.47 -3.64 9.11
CA ILE A 265 -14.32 -3.24 7.99
C ILE A 265 -13.90 -1.85 7.51
N LEU A 266 -13.69 -1.69 6.21
CA LEU A 266 -13.49 -0.42 5.54
C LEU A 266 -14.73 -0.05 4.71
N ALA A 267 -15.12 1.20 4.79
CA ALA A 267 -16.21 1.76 4.01
C ALA A 267 -15.71 2.31 2.66
N TYR A 268 -16.63 2.47 1.71
CA TYR A 268 -16.45 3.12 0.42
C TYR A 268 -15.64 2.28 -0.55
N ASP A 269 -14.31 2.45 -0.63
CA ASP A 269 -13.41 1.78 -1.58
C ASP A 269 -13.63 2.26 -3.03
N HIS A 270 -13.61 3.60 -3.22
CA HIS A 270 -13.82 4.27 -4.50
C HIS A 270 -13.10 5.64 -4.56
N ASN A 271 -13.33 6.37 -5.64
CA ASN A 271 -12.62 7.61 -6.00
C ASN A 271 -12.77 8.74 -4.98
N TRP A 272 -11.84 9.68 -5.03
CA TRP A 272 -11.85 10.87 -4.17
C TRP A 272 -12.99 11.87 -4.47
N ASP A 273 -13.70 11.73 -5.58
CA ASP A 273 -14.75 12.66 -6.04
C ASP A 273 -16.08 12.62 -5.26
N HIS A 274 -16.25 11.65 -4.34
CA HIS A 274 -17.47 11.49 -3.54
C HIS A 274 -17.18 11.33 -2.03
N PRO A 275 -16.51 12.31 -1.37
CA PRO A 275 -16.22 12.22 0.07
C PRO A 275 -17.48 12.15 0.93
N GLU A 276 -18.62 12.65 0.45
CA GLU A 276 -19.91 12.58 1.11
C GLU A 276 -20.40 11.13 1.32
N TYR A 277 -19.97 10.19 0.48
CA TYR A 277 -20.35 8.78 0.65
C TYR A 277 -19.81 8.17 1.95
N PRO A 278 -18.49 8.14 2.19
CA PRO A 278 -17.96 7.64 3.46
C PRO A 278 -18.43 8.49 4.64
N GLU A 279 -18.63 9.79 4.48
CA GLU A 279 -19.17 10.65 5.54
C GLU A 279 -20.58 10.24 5.95
N GLU A 280 -21.46 9.88 5.00
CA GLU A 280 -22.79 9.35 5.31
C GLU A 280 -22.71 8.03 6.10
N VAL A 281 -21.81 7.13 5.73
CA VAL A 281 -21.61 5.85 6.43
C VAL A 281 -21.06 6.08 7.84
N LEU A 282 -20.05 6.93 7.99
CA LEU A 282 -19.38 7.18 9.25
C LEU A 282 -20.24 8.04 10.22
N SER A 283 -21.15 8.83 9.71
CA SER A 283 -22.10 9.61 10.51
C SER A 283 -23.20 8.76 11.15
N ASP A 284 -23.36 7.52 10.72
CA ASP A 284 -24.34 6.59 11.28
C ASP A 284 -23.71 5.84 12.47
N PRO A 285 -24.13 6.11 13.72
CA PRO A 285 -23.45 5.56 14.91
C PRO A 285 -23.55 4.02 15.01
N GLU A 286 -24.60 3.41 14.42
CA GLU A 286 -24.79 1.95 14.46
C GLU A 286 -23.85 1.24 13.46
N ALA A 287 -23.57 1.87 12.31
CA ALA A 287 -22.62 1.35 11.33
C ALA A 287 -21.18 1.74 11.69
N SER A 288 -20.95 3.02 12.02
CA SER A 288 -19.62 3.59 12.26
C SER A 288 -18.81 2.85 13.33
N ARG A 289 -19.46 2.34 14.39
CA ARG A 289 -18.79 1.58 15.46
C ARG A 289 -18.05 0.33 14.94
N PHE A 290 -18.46 -0.23 13.79
CA PHE A 290 -17.84 -1.40 13.16
C PHE A 290 -16.86 -1.05 12.07
N VAL A 291 -16.82 0.23 11.62
CA VAL A 291 -15.97 0.71 10.53
C VAL A 291 -14.66 1.26 11.07
N ALA A 292 -13.54 0.70 10.64
CA ALA A 292 -12.22 1.20 10.99
C ALA A 292 -11.88 2.52 10.27
N GLY A 293 -12.44 2.75 9.09
CA GLY A 293 -12.26 3.96 8.30
C GLY A 293 -12.63 3.77 6.84
N THR A 294 -12.03 4.59 5.97
CA THR A 294 -12.39 4.73 4.56
C THR A 294 -11.27 4.28 3.63
N ALA A 295 -11.63 3.54 2.59
CA ALA A 295 -10.76 3.18 1.48
C ALA A 295 -11.02 4.07 0.27
N PHE A 296 -9.95 4.52 -0.41
CA PHE A 296 -10.01 5.42 -1.56
C PHE A 296 -9.31 4.88 -2.80
N HIS A 297 -9.77 5.34 -3.98
CA HIS A 297 -9.16 5.16 -5.29
C HIS A 297 -8.81 6.52 -5.93
N CYS A 298 -7.92 6.50 -6.93
CA CYS A 298 -7.35 7.72 -7.52
C CYS A 298 -7.95 8.16 -8.86
N TYR A 299 -8.97 7.48 -9.38
CA TYR A 299 -9.42 7.69 -10.77
C TYR A 299 -10.32 8.91 -10.95
N GLY A 300 -10.78 9.54 -9.88
CA GLY A 300 -11.59 10.76 -9.91
C GLY A 300 -11.43 11.58 -8.65
N GLY A 301 -11.63 12.91 -8.76
CA GLY A 301 -11.49 13.84 -7.64
C GLY A 301 -10.03 14.25 -7.35
N ASP A 302 -9.81 14.70 -6.14
CA ASP A 302 -8.51 15.15 -5.64
C ASP A 302 -8.20 14.51 -4.30
N VAL A 303 -6.91 14.22 -4.05
CA VAL A 303 -6.43 13.59 -2.82
C VAL A 303 -6.80 14.36 -1.54
N ALA A 304 -7.07 15.67 -1.64
CA ALA A 304 -7.54 16.50 -0.53
C ALA A 304 -8.82 15.99 0.11
N ALA A 305 -9.66 15.21 -0.62
CA ALA A 305 -10.84 14.55 -0.06
C ALA A 305 -10.53 13.64 1.13
N GLN A 306 -9.33 13.04 1.16
CA GLN A 306 -8.87 12.27 2.34
C GLN A 306 -8.77 13.17 3.57
N ASN A 307 -8.22 14.38 3.42
CA ASN A 307 -8.11 15.33 4.52
C ASN A 307 -9.47 15.86 4.98
N GLU A 308 -10.44 16.01 4.07
CA GLU A 308 -11.83 16.37 4.42
C GLU A 308 -12.46 15.33 5.33
N VAL A 309 -12.41 14.05 4.93
CA VAL A 309 -12.93 12.92 5.73
C VAL A 309 -12.20 12.81 7.06
N HIS A 310 -10.85 12.93 7.09
CA HIS A 310 -10.08 12.92 8.33
C HIS A 310 -10.46 14.04 9.29
N THR A 311 -10.62 15.26 8.77
CA THR A 311 -10.99 16.41 9.60
C THR A 311 -12.34 16.20 10.29
N ARG A 312 -13.26 15.53 9.62
CA ARG A 312 -14.61 15.25 10.15
C ARG A 312 -14.64 14.03 11.08
N PHE A 313 -13.79 13.03 10.81
CA PHE A 313 -13.72 11.77 11.57
C PHE A 313 -12.25 11.42 11.90
N PRO A 314 -11.61 12.20 12.79
CA PRO A 314 -10.16 12.08 13.04
C PRO A 314 -9.75 10.76 13.71
N GLU A 315 -10.71 10.03 14.31
CA GLU A 315 -10.47 8.70 14.91
C GLU A 315 -10.54 7.56 13.88
N LYS A 316 -10.95 7.85 12.64
CA LYS A 316 -11.06 6.86 11.55
C LYS A 316 -9.82 6.87 10.67
N GLY A 317 -9.33 5.69 10.32
CA GLY A 317 -8.20 5.54 9.40
C GLY A 317 -8.60 5.78 7.94
N LEU A 318 -7.59 6.07 7.11
CA LEU A 318 -7.76 6.21 5.66
C LEU A 318 -6.77 5.30 4.94
N TRP A 319 -7.19 4.69 3.86
CA TRP A 319 -6.37 3.80 3.04
C TRP A 319 -6.52 4.18 1.57
N MET A 320 -5.40 4.38 0.87
CA MET A 320 -5.36 4.45 -0.58
C MET A 320 -5.22 3.02 -1.10
N THR A 321 -6.32 2.44 -1.57
CA THR A 321 -6.44 1.00 -1.79
C THR A 321 -6.35 0.58 -3.25
N GLU A 322 -6.50 1.53 -4.18
CA GLU A 322 -6.34 1.25 -5.60
C GLU A 322 -5.98 2.50 -6.42
N CYS A 323 -4.99 2.36 -7.26
CA CYS A 323 -4.65 3.26 -8.35
C CYS A 323 -3.91 2.47 -9.42
N SER A 324 -4.11 2.79 -10.70
CA SER A 324 -3.44 2.09 -11.79
C SER A 324 -2.61 3.03 -12.66
N GLY A 325 -1.41 2.60 -13.00
CA GLY A 325 -0.69 3.08 -14.16
C GLY A 325 -1.10 2.32 -15.42
N GLY A 326 -0.83 2.89 -16.60
CA GLY A 326 -1.11 2.21 -17.85
C GLY A 326 -0.64 2.97 -19.09
N THR A 327 -0.99 2.45 -20.26
CA THR A 327 -0.51 2.98 -21.56
C THR A 327 -1.03 4.40 -21.87
N TRP A 328 -2.05 4.85 -21.18
CA TRP A 328 -2.57 6.23 -21.29
C TRP A 328 -1.67 7.27 -20.62
N GLN A 329 -0.87 6.88 -19.64
CA GLN A 329 0.05 7.77 -18.97
C GLN A 329 1.22 8.14 -19.88
N LYS A 330 1.66 9.38 -19.79
CA LYS A 330 2.77 9.94 -20.56
C LYS A 330 3.74 10.67 -19.64
N GLY A 331 4.96 10.87 -20.11
CA GLY A 331 6.00 11.59 -19.38
C GLY A 331 6.73 10.71 -18.36
N ASN A 332 7.01 11.27 -17.20
CA ASN A 332 7.77 10.60 -16.15
C ASN A 332 6.84 9.70 -15.30
N LEU A 333 6.75 8.41 -15.64
CA LEU A 333 5.88 7.46 -14.97
C LEU A 333 6.32 7.18 -13.51
N LEU A 334 7.62 7.24 -13.25
CA LEU A 334 8.16 7.12 -11.89
C LEU A 334 7.62 8.25 -10.99
N ALA A 335 7.61 9.50 -11.49
CA ALA A 335 7.11 10.64 -10.76
C ALA A 335 5.61 10.54 -10.48
N VAL A 336 4.80 10.05 -11.43
CA VAL A 336 3.35 9.88 -11.23
C VAL A 336 3.05 9.00 -10.03
N THR A 337 3.71 7.86 -9.92
CA THR A 337 3.49 6.92 -8.79
C THR A 337 4.12 7.43 -7.50
N ALA A 338 5.30 8.07 -7.56
CA ALA A 338 5.93 8.68 -6.39
C ALA A 338 5.05 9.81 -5.80
N GLN A 339 4.47 10.66 -6.65
CA GLN A 339 3.56 11.73 -6.26
C GLN A 339 2.31 11.17 -5.58
N LEU A 340 1.68 10.13 -6.15
CA LEU A 340 0.56 9.45 -5.52
C LEU A 340 0.91 8.99 -4.10
N ILE A 341 2.08 8.38 -3.91
CA ILE A 341 2.54 7.94 -2.58
C ILE A 341 2.71 9.12 -1.63
N ILE A 342 3.47 10.14 -2.03
CA ILE A 342 3.76 11.31 -1.20
C ILE A 342 2.46 12.03 -0.80
N GLU A 343 1.62 12.34 -1.77
CA GLU A 343 0.40 13.09 -1.55
C GLU A 343 -0.62 12.31 -0.71
N SER A 344 -0.83 11.00 -1.00
CA SER A 344 -1.72 10.15 -0.19
C SER A 344 -1.26 10.08 1.27
N MET A 345 0.05 9.89 1.51
CA MET A 345 0.59 9.86 2.86
C MET A 345 0.45 11.21 3.57
N ARG A 346 0.68 12.33 2.88
CA ARG A 346 0.48 13.67 3.47
C ARG A 346 -0.98 13.98 3.76
N ASN A 347 -1.91 13.32 3.07
CA ASN A 347 -3.35 13.40 3.29
C ASN A 347 -3.88 12.18 4.10
N TRP A 348 -3.13 11.72 5.10
CA TRP A 348 -3.55 10.77 6.14
C TRP A 348 -3.70 9.31 5.72
N ALA A 349 -3.40 8.92 4.48
CA ALA A 349 -3.46 7.51 4.12
C ALA A 349 -2.49 6.66 4.96
N GLN A 350 -2.92 5.50 5.39
CA GLN A 350 -2.12 4.50 6.12
C GLN A 350 -1.48 3.48 5.17
N SER A 351 -1.99 3.36 3.95
CA SER A 351 -1.44 2.51 2.90
C SER A 351 -1.53 3.17 1.53
N VAL A 352 -0.71 2.69 0.59
CA VAL A 352 -0.91 2.88 -0.84
C VAL A 352 -0.79 1.53 -1.54
N ALA A 353 -1.84 1.13 -2.26
CA ALA A 353 -1.84 -0.06 -3.09
C ALA A 353 -2.17 0.29 -4.54
N LEU A 354 -1.39 -0.25 -5.49
CA LEU A 354 -1.68 -0.13 -6.91
C LEU A 354 -2.50 -1.32 -7.42
N TRP A 355 -3.10 -1.16 -8.60
CA TRP A 355 -3.91 -2.20 -9.22
C TRP A 355 -3.06 -3.11 -10.12
N GLY A 356 -3.01 -4.42 -9.75
CA GLY A 356 -2.28 -5.44 -10.48
C GLY A 356 -0.78 -5.54 -10.15
N ILE A 357 -0.39 -6.55 -9.34
CA ILE A 357 1.02 -6.79 -9.03
C ILE A 357 1.78 -7.38 -10.21
N ALA A 358 1.12 -8.20 -11.04
CA ALA A 358 1.70 -8.80 -12.25
C ALA A 358 0.67 -8.85 -13.39
N LEU A 359 1.07 -8.45 -14.59
CA LEU A 359 0.27 -8.54 -15.82
C LEU A 359 1.10 -9.11 -16.95
N ASP A 360 0.44 -9.59 -18.01
CA ASP A 360 1.13 -10.10 -19.20
C ASP A 360 1.38 -9.02 -20.28
N GLU A 361 1.97 -9.41 -21.39
CA GLU A 361 2.27 -8.57 -22.56
C GLU A 361 1.03 -7.95 -23.21
N LYS A 362 -0.17 -8.42 -22.85
CA LYS A 362 -1.47 -7.90 -23.30
C LYS A 362 -2.22 -7.16 -22.21
N HIS A 363 -1.52 -6.78 -21.14
CA HIS A 363 -2.10 -6.10 -19.97
C HIS A 363 -3.21 -6.91 -19.24
N GLY A 364 -3.13 -8.24 -19.32
CA GLY A 364 -4.11 -9.17 -18.76
C GLY A 364 -3.46 -10.33 -18.01
N PRO A 365 -4.17 -11.46 -17.96
CA PRO A 365 -5.54 -11.72 -18.44
C PRO A 365 -6.60 -10.82 -17.80
N ASN A 366 -7.68 -10.50 -18.52
CA ASN A 366 -8.82 -9.74 -17.99
C ASN A 366 -10.15 -10.24 -18.55
N THR A 367 -11.25 -9.89 -17.90
CA THR A 367 -12.63 -10.23 -18.27
C THR A 367 -13.41 -9.04 -18.84
N GLY A 368 -12.71 -8.03 -19.37
CA GLY A 368 -13.32 -6.85 -19.99
C GLY A 368 -13.20 -5.58 -19.18
N GLY A 369 -12.31 -5.56 -18.19
CA GLY A 369 -11.93 -4.36 -17.44
C GLY A 369 -10.74 -3.63 -18.05
N CYS A 370 -9.69 -3.40 -17.26
CA CYS A 370 -8.51 -2.68 -17.73
C CYS A 370 -7.68 -3.54 -18.69
N ASP A 371 -7.70 -3.19 -19.98
CA ASP A 371 -6.91 -3.83 -21.04
C ASP A 371 -5.61 -3.06 -21.38
N THR A 372 -5.28 -2.04 -20.59
CA THR A 372 -4.14 -1.15 -20.82
C THR A 372 -3.38 -0.84 -19.51
N CYS A 373 -3.77 -1.45 -18.40
CA CYS A 373 -3.13 -1.30 -17.10
C CYS A 373 -1.69 -1.83 -17.07
N ARG A 374 -0.87 -1.29 -16.19
CA ARG A 374 0.50 -1.71 -15.93
C ARG A 374 0.60 -2.34 -14.53
N GLY A 375 1.27 -3.50 -14.44
CA GLY A 375 1.62 -4.12 -13.16
C GLY A 375 2.99 -3.68 -12.65
N PHE A 376 3.34 -4.07 -11.43
CA PHE A 376 4.73 -3.97 -10.95
C PHE A 376 5.65 -4.81 -11.82
N VAL A 377 5.15 -5.97 -12.22
CA VAL A 377 5.84 -6.95 -13.04
C VAL A 377 5.05 -7.16 -14.32
N MET A 378 5.71 -7.02 -15.46
CA MET A 378 5.18 -7.39 -16.77
C MET A 378 5.84 -8.69 -17.22
N ILE A 379 5.04 -9.69 -17.58
CA ILE A 379 5.50 -11.03 -17.98
C ILE A 379 5.17 -11.24 -19.45
N ASP A 380 6.18 -11.14 -20.32
CA ASP A 380 6.02 -11.41 -21.75
C ASP A 380 6.03 -12.92 -22.00
N ARG A 381 4.84 -13.47 -22.28
CA ARG A 381 4.61 -14.88 -22.59
C ARG A 381 4.78 -15.20 -24.08
N SER A 382 4.95 -14.19 -24.91
CA SER A 382 5.16 -14.36 -26.37
C SER A 382 6.54 -14.94 -26.70
N VAL A 383 7.48 -14.89 -25.76
CA VAL A 383 8.85 -15.39 -25.86
C VAL A 383 9.10 -16.59 -24.93
N THR A 384 10.09 -17.41 -25.26
CA THR A 384 10.46 -18.57 -24.43
C THR A 384 11.98 -18.56 -24.18
N PRO A 385 12.44 -18.56 -22.91
CA PRO A 385 11.64 -18.46 -21.67
C PRO A 385 10.90 -17.15 -21.57
N HIS A 386 9.79 -17.08 -20.80
CA HIS A 386 9.03 -15.86 -20.57
C HIS A 386 9.93 -14.79 -19.97
N GLN A 387 9.83 -13.57 -20.51
CA GLN A 387 10.63 -12.43 -20.04
C GLN A 387 9.88 -11.67 -18.96
N VAL A 388 10.60 -11.33 -17.89
CA VAL A 388 10.08 -10.53 -16.75
C VAL A 388 10.69 -9.15 -16.78
N THR A 389 9.85 -8.11 -16.70
CA THR A 389 10.26 -6.71 -16.62
C THR A 389 9.64 -6.06 -15.40
N TYR A 390 10.44 -5.28 -14.65
CA TYR A 390 9.98 -4.47 -13.52
C TYR A 390 9.75 -3.04 -13.98
N THR A 391 8.57 -2.51 -13.65
CA THR A 391 8.12 -1.19 -14.14
C THR A 391 8.51 -0.05 -13.19
N GLU A 392 8.27 1.18 -13.62
CA GLU A 392 8.45 2.37 -12.79
C GLU A 392 7.65 2.30 -11.49
N ASP A 393 6.46 1.68 -11.53
CA ASP A 393 5.59 1.48 -10.36
C ASP A 393 6.25 0.60 -9.31
N TYR A 394 6.92 -0.48 -9.72
CA TYR A 394 7.71 -1.34 -8.85
C TYR A 394 8.78 -0.54 -8.09
N TYR A 395 9.53 0.29 -8.81
CA TYR A 395 10.61 1.07 -8.20
C TYR A 395 10.08 2.20 -7.32
N ALA A 396 9.04 2.91 -7.75
CA ALA A 396 8.43 3.97 -6.96
C ALA A 396 7.87 3.44 -5.62
N VAL A 397 7.12 2.34 -5.66
CA VAL A 397 6.64 1.69 -4.43
C VAL A 397 7.80 1.15 -3.60
N GLY A 398 8.85 0.66 -4.22
CA GLY A 398 10.07 0.19 -3.55
C GLY A 398 10.79 1.26 -2.73
N HIS A 399 10.72 2.55 -3.14
CA HIS A 399 11.23 3.67 -2.35
C HIS A 399 10.48 3.88 -1.03
N ALA A 400 9.23 3.42 -0.94
CA ALA A 400 8.45 3.45 0.29
C ALA A 400 8.51 2.09 1.01
N SER A 401 8.05 1.01 0.38
CA SER A 401 7.83 -0.29 1.02
C SER A 401 9.08 -0.93 1.62
N ARG A 402 10.25 -0.71 1.00
CA ARG A 402 11.51 -1.29 1.47
C ARG A 402 12.03 -0.62 2.74
N PHE A 403 11.74 0.64 2.95
CA PHE A 403 12.36 1.44 3.99
C PHE A 403 11.38 1.90 5.08
N VAL A 404 10.11 2.08 4.74
CA VAL A 404 9.06 2.42 5.69
C VAL A 404 8.37 1.14 6.15
N HIS A 405 8.65 0.75 7.39
CA HIS A 405 8.16 -0.49 7.95
C HIS A 405 6.69 -0.35 8.40
N THR A 406 5.98 -1.45 8.45
CA THR A 406 4.66 -1.51 9.07
C THR A 406 4.70 -0.92 10.48
N GLU A 407 3.69 -0.13 10.85
CA GLU A 407 3.58 0.62 12.09
C GLU A 407 4.62 1.77 12.25
N ALA A 408 5.35 2.16 11.19
CA ALA A 408 6.04 3.44 11.17
C ALA A 408 5.02 4.57 11.36
N THR A 409 5.49 5.71 11.86
CA THR A 409 4.66 6.92 11.99
C THR A 409 5.09 7.94 10.96
N ARG A 410 4.15 8.54 10.22
CA ARG A 410 4.45 9.72 9.42
C ARG A 410 4.84 10.87 10.36
N ILE A 411 5.93 11.54 10.04
CA ILE A 411 6.43 12.73 10.77
C ILE A 411 6.46 13.93 9.84
N ASP A 412 6.67 15.13 10.37
CA ASP A 412 6.70 16.33 9.55
C ASP A 412 7.96 16.41 8.68
N SER A 413 7.76 16.94 7.47
CA SER A 413 8.81 17.35 6.55
C SER A 413 8.36 18.53 5.70
N SER A 414 9.29 19.46 5.39
CA SER A 414 9.02 20.54 4.44
C SER A 414 8.61 19.96 3.09
N ASP A 415 7.64 20.60 2.43
CA ASP A 415 7.18 20.25 1.10
C ASP A 415 7.11 21.50 0.22
N PHE A 416 7.53 21.39 -1.03
CA PHE A 416 7.63 22.53 -1.95
C PHE A 416 6.65 22.38 -3.12
N GLY A 417 5.74 21.41 -3.03
CA GLY A 417 4.68 21.15 -3.98
C GLY A 417 5.15 20.61 -5.33
N ARG A 418 4.19 20.43 -6.23
CA ARG A 418 4.36 19.76 -7.53
C ARG A 418 5.34 20.43 -8.50
N GLU A 419 5.73 21.68 -8.27
CA GLU A 419 6.69 22.41 -9.10
C GLU A 419 8.11 22.41 -8.51
N GLY A 420 8.33 21.68 -7.41
CA GLY A 420 9.59 21.66 -6.68
C GLY A 420 10.00 20.26 -6.20
N LEU A 421 10.51 20.22 -4.98
CA LEU A 421 10.81 18.98 -4.27
C LEU A 421 9.58 18.56 -3.45
N GLU A 422 8.91 17.50 -3.84
CA GLU A 422 7.87 16.89 -3.02
C GLU A 422 8.48 15.90 -2.03
N THR A 423 8.04 15.94 -0.78
CA THR A 423 8.63 15.13 0.27
C THR A 423 7.59 14.50 1.20
N VAL A 424 7.95 13.38 1.80
CA VAL A 424 7.27 12.81 2.95
C VAL A 424 8.27 12.10 3.86
N ALA A 425 8.11 12.23 5.17
CA ALA A 425 9.02 11.62 6.14
C ALA A 425 8.29 10.68 7.11
N PHE A 426 9.04 9.67 7.57
CA PHE A 426 8.54 8.64 8.48
C PHE A 426 9.58 8.33 9.56
N GLN A 427 9.11 7.92 10.72
CA GLN A 427 9.92 7.30 11.75
C GLN A 427 9.49 5.86 11.97
N ASN A 428 10.40 4.93 11.72
CA ASN A 428 10.22 3.52 12.03
C ASN A 428 10.27 3.26 13.54
N LYS A 429 9.73 2.13 13.99
CA LYS A 429 9.74 1.75 15.41
C LYS A 429 11.14 1.54 16.00
N ASP A 430 12.12 1.22 15.17
CA ASP A 430 13.53 1.10 15.58
C ASP A 430 14.23 2.47 15.71
N GLY A 431 13.50 3.57 15.48
CA GLY A 431 13.98 4.94 15.55
C GLY A 431 14.62 5.46 14.26
N SER A 432 14.77 4.63 13.22
CA SER A 432 15.28 5.10 11.94
C SER A 432 14.30 6.07 11.28
N ILE A 433 14.83 7.08 10.63
CA ILE A 433 14.09 8.09 9.87
C ILE A 433 14.22 7.77 8.39
N VAL A 434 13.11 7.88 7.68
CA VAL A 434 13.01 7.71 6.22
C VAL A 434 12.43 8.98 5.63
N LEU A 435 13.17 9.63 4.74
CA LEU A 435 12.71 10.77 3.97
C LEU A 435 12.67 10.37 2.49
N ILE A 436 11.50 10.47 1.87
CA ILE A 436 11.31 10.26 0.44
C ILE A 436 11.23 11.65 -0.21
N VAL A 437 12.00 11.85 -1.28
CA VAL A 437 12.08 13.11 -2.01
C VAL A 437 11.91 12.84 -3.51
N LEU A 438 10.93 13.47 -4.11
CA LEU A 438 10.72 13.52 -5.56
C LEU A 438 11.14 14.89 -6.08
N ASN A 439 12.05 14.93 -7.05
CA ASN A 439 12.35 16.15 -7.78
C ASN A 439 11.46 16.23 -9.04
N ASN A 440 10.40 17.02 -9.00
CA ASN A 440 9.48 17.20 -10.14
C ASN A 440 9.99 18.16 -11.22
N MET A 441 11.12 18.83 -10.97
CA MET A 441 11.72 19.74 -11.94
C MET A 441 12.47 18.99 -13.04
N ASN A 442 12.67 19.65 -14.18
CA ASN A 442 13.47 19.11 -15.30
C ASN A 442 14.98 19.40 -15.17
N LYS A 443 15.45 19.79 -13.98
CA LYS A 443 16.83 20.13 -13.67
C LYS A 443 17.26 19.51 -12.36
N ASP A 444 18.55 19.35 -12.19
CA ASP A 444 19.11 18.97 -10.91
C ASP A 444 18.84 20.05 -9.86
N GLU A 445 18.54 19.63 -8.64
CA GLU A 445 18.30 20.53 -7.52
C GLU A 445 19.22 20.20 -6.36
N ASP A 446 19.95 21.23 -5.90
CA ASP A 446 20.77 21.20 -4.69
C ASP A 446 19.89 21.54 -3.48
N PHE A 447 19.92 20.72 -2.44
CA PHE A 447 19.18 20.97 -1.21
C PHE A 447 19.94 20.50 0.03
N ALA A 448 19.46 20.89 1.19
CA ALA A 448 19.96 20.43 2.47
C ALA A 448 18.84 19.77 3.27
N ILE A 449 19.09 18.60 3.84
CA ILE A 449 18.22 17.97 4.83
C ILE A 449 18.65 18.50 6.20
N ARG A 450 17.71 19.11 6.94
CA ARG A 450 17.94 19.60 8.31
C ARG A 450 17.29 18.70 9.32
N TRP A 451 18.09 18.19 10.26
CA TRP A 451 17.69 17.28 11.30
C TRP A 451 18.42 17.58 12.61
N ASN A 452 17.69 17.86 13.69
CA ASN A 452 18.24 18.14 15.03
C ASN A 452 19.38 19.20 15.01
N GLY A 453 19.19 20.30 14.26
CA GLY A 453 20.17 21.39 14.16
C GLY A 453 21.41 21.07 13.32
N LYS A 454 21.49 19.89 12.70
CA LYS A 454 22.52 19.50 11.74
C LYS A 454 21.98 19.52 10.32
N ILE A 455 22.88 19.52 9.33
CA ILE A 455 22.54 19.49 7.92
C ILE A 455 23.32 18.39 7.18
N ALA A 456 22.65 17.73 6.24
CA ALA A 456 23.26 16.91 5.19
C ALA A 456 22.91 17.54 3.84
N ARG A 457 23.90 17.67 2.92
CA ARG A 457 23.69 18.25 1.59
C ARG A 457 23.51 17.15 0.56
N ALA A 458 22.59 17.35 -0.34
CA ALA A 458 22.26 16.43 -1.43
C ALA A 458 22.03 17.20 -2.72
N THR A 459 22.20 16.51 -3.82
CA THR A 459 21.75 16.89 -5.16
C THR A 459 20.88 15.79 -5.70
N LEU A 460 19.71 16.09 -6.23
CA LEU A 460 18.82 15.12 -6.87
C LEU A 460 18.54 15.54 -8.30
N SER A 461 18.84 14.66 -9.24
CA SER A 461 18.65 14.93 -10.67
C SER A 461 17.16 15.11 -11.01
N GLY A 462 16.91 15.90 -12.07
CA GLY A 462 15.55 16.22 -12.51
C GLY A 462 14.71 14.98 -12.79
N GLY A 463 13.48 14.97 -12.32
CA GLY A 463 12.52 13.87 -12.46
C GLY A 463 12.81 12.63 -11.62
N SER A 464 13.86 12.63 -10.79
CA SER A 464 14.28 11.46 -10.02
C SER A 464 13.60 11.37 -8.66
N LEU A 465 13.51 10.14 -8.14
CA LEU A 465 13.02 9.80 -6.81
C LEU A 465 14.18 9.30 -5.95
N ALA A 466 14.27 9.79 -4.71
CA ALA A 466 15.28 9.32 -3.76
C ALA A 466 14.69 9.06 -2.37
N THR A 467 15.27 8.07 -1.67
CA THR A 467 14.98 7.77 -0.27
C THR A 467 16.26 7.92 0.55
N TYR A 468 16.17 8.73 1.60
CA TYR A 468 17.23 9.01 2.56
C TYR A 468 16.90 8.33 3.88
N VAL A 469 17.84 7.53 4.42
CA VAL A 469 17.62 6.77 5.66
C VAL A 469 18.75 7.05 6.64
N TRP A 470 18.38 7.40 7.89
CA TRP A 470 19.36 7.60 8.97
C TRP A 470 18.78 7.20 10.34
N LYS A 471 19.65 7.12 11.36
CA LYS A 471 19.26 6.78 12.74
C LYS A 471 19.93 7.69 13.76
#